data_eb590f64f90eec08fba0b814877f4ebc
#
_entry.id   eb590f64f90eec08fba0b814877f4ebc
#
_cell.length_a   1.000
_cell.length_b   1.000
_cell.length_c   1.000
_cell.angle_alpha   90.00
_cell.angle_beta   90.00
_cell.angle_gamma   90.00
#
_symmetry.space_group_name_H-M   'P 1'
#
loop_
_entity.id
_entity.type
_entity.pdbx_description
1 polymer ?
#
loop_
_entity_poly.entity_id
_entity_poly.type
_entity_poly.pdbx_seq_one_letter_code
_entity_poly.pdbx_strand_id
1 'polypeptide(L)'
;MIRPEYYGKYGELEAARYLQKQGYKLYDVNYRCRFGEIDLICTKGQYLVFVEVKTRSQGAIADPAEFVDQYKQARIIQTAKLFLAQNPTKKQPDLM
;
A
#
# COMPACT_ATOMS: atom_id res chain seq x y z
N MET A 1 -8.36 14.50 -2.22
CA MET A 1 -7.35 14.92 -3.22
C MET A 1 -5.96 14.67 -2.69
N ILE A 2 -5.10 14.08 -3.49
CA ILE A 2 -3.71 13.84 -3.11
C ILE A 2 -2.93 15.14 -3.22
N ARG A 3 -2.16 15.45 -2.20
CA ARG A 3 -1.47 16.74 -2.09
C ARG A 3 -0.26 16.82 -3.00
N PRO A 4 0.18 18.04 -3.39
CA PRO A 4 1.36 18.22 -4.25
C PRO A 4 2.63 17.56 -3.70
N GLU A 5 2.80 17.46 -2.40
CA GLU A 5 3.97 16.82 -1.82
C GLU A 5 4.09 15.34 -2.18
N TYR A 6 3.02 14.74 -2.71
CA TYR A 6 3.06 13.37 -3.17
C TYR A 6 3.41 13.22 -4.64
N TYR A 7 3.71 14.30 -5.32
CA TYR A 7 4.03 14.22 -6.76
C TYR A 7 5.28 13.38 -7.02
N GLY A 8 6.22 13.33 -6.09
CA GLY A 8 7.35 12.42 -6.20
C GLY A 8 6.96 10.95 -6.10
N LYS A 9 5.71 10.68 -5.76
CA LYS A 9 5.15 9.34 -5.65
C LYS A 9 4.07 9.11 -6.70
N TYR A 10 4.42 9.42 -7.94
CA TYR A 10 3.48 9.39 -9.04
C TYR A 10 2.83 8.03 -9.22
N GLY A 11 3.61 6.95 -9.02
CA GLY A 11 3.05 5.60 -9.11
C GLY A 11 1.97 5.32 -8.07
N GLU A 12 2.13 5.87 -6.86
CA GLU A 12 1.11 5.72 -5.82
C GLU A 12 -0.17 6.47 -6.17
N LEU A 13 -0.04 7.67 -6.77
CA LEU A 13 -1.19 8.43 -7.22
C LEU A 13 -1.96 7.68 -8.30
N GLU A 14 -1.24 7.13 -9.26
CA GLU A 14 -1.85 6.34 -10.33
C GLU A 14 -2.54 5.09 -9.78
N ALA A 15 -1.89 4.39 -8.85
CA ALA A 15 -2.47 3.21 -8.23
C ALA A 15 -3.72 3.57 -7.44
N ALA A 16 -3.70 4.68 -6.71
CA ALA A 16 -4.86 5.12 -5.95
C ALA A 16 -6.04 5.40 -6.86
N ARG A 17 -5.80 6.09 -7.97
CA ARG A 17 -6.86 6.38 -8.94
C ARG A 17 -7.43 5.11 -9.55
N TYR A 18 -6.56 4.17 -9.91
CA TYR A 18 -6.99 2.91 -10.47
C TYR A 18 -7.88 2.16 -9.48
N LEU A 19 -7.45 2.06 -8.21
CA LEU A 19 -8.20 1.35 -7.20
C LEU A 19 -9.55 2.03 -6.92
N GLN A 20 -9.59 3.35 -6.91
CA GLN A 20 -10.85 4.08 -6.72
C GLN A 20 -11.84 3.77 -7.84
N LYS A 21 -11.35 3.65 -9.09
CA LYS A 21 -12.20 3.26 -10.21
C LYS A 21 -12.72 1.83 -10.07
N GLN A 22 -12.00 0.97 -9.36
CA GLN A 22 -12.41 -0.41 -9.10
C GLN A 22 -13.33 -0.52 -7.88
N GLY A 23 -13.69 0.59 -7.27
CA GLY A 23 -14.61 0.58 -6.13
C GLY A 23 -13.94 0.59 -4.77
N TYR A 24 -12.62 0.66 -4.72
CA TYR A 24 -11.90 0.80 -3.44
C TYR A 24 -12.01 2.22 -2.93
N LYS A 25 -12.13 2.35 -1.62
CA LYS A 25 -12.07 3.66 -0.96
C LYS A 25 -10.69 3.81 -0.33
N LEU A 26 -10.05 4.93 -0.59
CA LEU A 26 -8.75 5.23 0.00
C LEU A 26 -8.95 5.58 1.46
N TYR A 27 -8.27 4.85 2.33
CA TYR A 27 -8.34 5.05 3.77
C TYR A 27 -7.15 5.86 4.27
N ASP A 28 -5.94 5.50 3.83
CA ASP A 28 -4.73 6.18 4.26
C ASP A 28 -3.65 6.00 3.19
N VAL A 29 -2.67 6.91 3.20
CA VAL A 29 -1.52 6.83 2.29
C VAL A 29 -0.24 6.99 3.11
N ASN A 30 0.81 6.29 2.68
CA ASN A 30 2.15 6.41 3.26
C ASN A 30 2.14 6.21 4.78
N TYR A 31 1.49 5.15 5.24
CA TYR A 31 1.54 4.80 6.65
C TYR A 31 2.93 4.28 6.98
N ARG A 32 3.58 4.91 7.94
CA ARG A 32 4.96 4.59 8.32
C ARG A 32 5.04 4.28 9.80
N CYS A 33 5.93 3.34 10.13
CA CYS A 33 6.24 3.01 11.50
C CYS A 33 7.67 2.46 11.57
N ARG A 34 8.09 2.05 12.76
CA ARG A 34 9.44 1.50 12.95
C ARG A 34 9.69 0.21 12.16
N PHE A 35 8.64 -0.49 11.76
CA PHE A 35 8.79 -1.74 11.00
C PHE A 35 8.85 -1.53 9.50
N GLY A 36 8.38 -0.39 9.00
CA GLY A 36 8.36 -0.13 7.58
C GLY A 36 7.24 0.81 7.16
N GLU A 37 6.87 0.70 5.90
CA GLU A 37 5.90 1.60 5.28
C GLU A 37 4.91 0.81 4.44
N ILE A 38 3.66 1.26 4.43
CA ILE A 38 2.63 0.76 3.53
C ILE A 38 2.19 1.93 2.67
N ASP A 39 2.23 1.75 1.35
CA ASP A 39 1.99 2.84 0.41
C ASP A 39 0.54 3.32 0.41
N LEU A 40 -0.40 2.38 0.35
CA LEU A 40 -1.82 2.71 0.35
C LEU A 40 -2.57 1.73 1.25
N ILE A 41 -3.59 2.26 1.93
CA ILE A 41 -4.52 1.44 2.69
C ILE A 41 -5.91 1.79 2.19
N CYS A 42 -6.62 0.78 1.70
CA CYS A 42 -7.92 0.94 1.07
C CYS A 42 -8.96 0.04 1.71
N THR A 43 -10.23 0.36 1.49
CA THR A 43 -11.32 -0.51 1.92
C THR A 43 -12.20 -0.85 0.74
N LYS A 44 -12.72 -2.06 0.71
CA LYS A 44 -13.72 -2.48 -0.25
C LYS A 44 -14.57 -3.58 0.37
N GLY A 45 -15.87 -3.29 0.54
CA GLY A 45 -16.76 -4.25 1.18
C GLY A 45 -16.28 -4.58 2.59
N GLN A 46 -16.04 -5.85 2.84
CA GLN A 46 -15.60 -6.34 4.16
C GLN A 46 -14.09 -6.38 4.29
N TYR A 47 -13.34 -5.88 3.30
CA TYR A 47 -11.90 -6.00 3.29
C TYR A 47 -11.22 -4.67 3.59
N LEU A 48 -10.16 -4.73 4.36
CA LEU A 48 -9.20 -3.65 4.53
C LEU A 48 -7.92 -4.10 3.84
N VAL A 49 -7.52 -3.40 2.79
CA VAL A 49 -6.50 -3.86 1.87
C VAL A 49 -5.25 -2.99 2.01
N PHE A 50 -4.12 -3.63 2.25
CA PHE A 50 -2.82 -2.98 2.32
C PHE A 50 -2.12 -3.15 0.98
N VAL A 51 -1.74 -2.05 0.36
CA VAL A 51 -1.24 -2.05 -1.00
C VAL A 51 0.21 -1.57 -1.03
N GLU A 52 1.08 -2.37 -1.63
CA GLU A 52 2.44 -2.00 -1.94
C GLU A 52 2.51 -1.64 -3.42
N VAL A 53 2.96 -0.42 -3.72
CA VAL A 53 3.02 0.05 -5.10
C VAL A 53 4.45 -0.09 -5.61
N LYS A 54 4.60 -0.73 -6.76
CA LYS A 54 5.89 -0.85 -7.45
C LYS A 54 5.89 0.05 -8.66
N THR A 55 6.76 1.05 -8.65
CA THR A 55 6.99 1.89 -9.81
C THR A 55 8.26 1.44 -10.51
N ARG A 56 8.22 1.33 -11.83
CA ARG A 56 9.37 0.94 -12.61
C ARG A 56 9.69 2.01 -13.63
N SER A 57 10.97 2.20 -13.90
CA SER A 57 11.39 3.04 -15.00
C SER A 57 10.96 2.40 -16.31
N GLN A 58 10.59 3.24 -17.26
CA GLN A 58 10.20 2.75 -18.57
C GLN A 58 11.35 1.97 -19.20
N GLY A 59 11.04 0.78 -19.72
CA GLY A 59 12.04 -0.08 -20.33
C GLY A 59 12.88 -0.90 -19.35
N ALA A 60 12.63 -0.78 -18.07
CA ALA A 60 13.38 -1.54 -17.08
C ALA A 60 12.99 -3.01 -17.14
N ILE A 61 14.00 -3.88 -17.08
CA ILE A 61 13.80 -5.31 -16.96
C ILE A 61 13.59 -5.62 -15.49
N ALA A 62 12.65 -6.52 -15.19
CA ALA A 62 12.38 -6.91 -13.81
C ALA A 62 13.63 -7.54 -13.20
N ASP A 63 14.13 -6.94 -12.13
CA ASP A 63 15.24 -7.47 -11.34
C ASP A 63 14.64 -8.39 -10.27
N PRO A 64 15.23 -9.58 -10.02
CA PRO A 64 14.80 -10.41 -8.91
C PRO A 64 14.75 -9.67 -7.58
N ALA A 65 15.63 -8.69 -7.38
CA ALA A 65 15.63 -7.87 -6.18
C ALA A 65 14.40 -6.98 -6.05
N GLU A 66 13.65 -6.77 -7.13
CA GLU A 66 12.41 -6.00 -7.08
C GLU A 66 11.23 -6.81 -6.57
N PHE A 67 11.34 -8.13 -6.57
CA PHE A 67 10.29 -8.96 -6.01
C PHE A 67 10.26 -8.83 -4.50
N VAL A 68 9.05 -8.86 -3.92
CA VAL A 68 8.89 -8.80 -2.48
C VAL A 68 9.39 -10.11 -1.89
N ASP A 69 10.54 -10.09 -1.23
CA ASP A 69 11.10 -11.27 -0.59
C ASP A 69 10.44 -11.52 0.77
N GLN A 70 10.79 -12.62 1.41
CA GLN A 70 10.20 -13.00 2.68
C GLN A 70 10.47 -11.98 3.79
N TYR A 71 11.66 -11.38 3.77
CA TYR A 71 12.03 -10.38 4.76
C TYR A 71 11.15 -9.13 4.62
N LYS A 72 10.96 -8.67 3.39
CA LYS A 72 10.11 -7.52 3.12
C LYS A 72 8.66 -7.81 3.45
N GLN A 73 8.18 -9.01 3.12
CA GLN A 73 6.82 -9.43 3.47
C GLN A 73 6.61 -9.42 4.97
N ALA A 74 7.58 -9.91 5.74
CA ALA A 74 7.49 -9.91 7.19
C ALA A 74 7.37 -8.49 7.74
N ARG A 75 8.13 -7.55 7.19
CA ARG A 75 8.07 -6.16 7.61
C ARG A 75 6.71 -5.51 7.28
N ILE A 76 6.17 -5.81 6.11
CA ILE A 76 4.85 -5.31 5.71
C ILE A 76 3.78 -5.86 6.66
N ILE A 77 3.86 -7.15 6.99
CA ILE A 77 2.91 -7.77 7.91
C ILE A 77 2.99 -7.13 9.30
N GLN A 78 4.19 -6.88 9.80
CA GLN A 78 4.36 -6.22 11.09
C GLN A 78 3.78 -4.80 11.07
N THR A 79 4.01 -4.07 9.99
CA THR A 79 3.48 -2.74 9.81
C THR A 79 1.95 -2.76 9.79
N ALA A 80 1.38 -3.71 9.06
CA ALA A 80 -0.07 -3.87 8.98
C ALA A 80 -0.66 -4.23 10.35
N LYS A 81 0.00 -5.10 11.10
CA LYS A 81 -0.46 -5.46 12.45
C LYS A 81 -0.48 -4.25 13.38
N LEU A 82 0.53 -3.41 13.31
CA LEU A 82 0.56 -2.20 14.12
C LEU A 82 -0.57 -1.25 13.72
N PHE A 83 -0.80 -1.09 12.42
CA PHE A 83 -1.91 -0.27 11.95
C PHE A 83 -3.25 -0.78 12.50
N LEU A 84 -3.46 -2.08 12.43
CA LEU A 84 -4.70 -2.68 12.93
C LEU A 84 -4.86 -2.53 14.44
N ALA A 85 -3.76 -2.56 15.19
CA ALA A 85 -3.80 -2.33 16.63
C ALA A 85 -4.21 -0.89 16.94
N GLN A 86 -3.79 0.07 16.13
CA GLN A 86 -4.13 1.47 16.30
C GLN A 86 -5.49 1.83 15.70
N ASN A 87 -5.98 1.02 14.77
CA ASN A 87 -7.24 1.26 14.05
C ASN A 87 -8.08 -0.02 14.04
N PRO A 88 -8.66 -0.39 15.19
CA PRO A 88 -9.45 -1.63 15.27
C PRO A 88 -10.60 -1.62 14.25
N THR A 89 -10.81 -2.75 13.60
CA THR A 89 -11.84 -2.88 12.59
C THR A 89 -12.36 -4.31 12.54
N LYS A 90 -13.61 -4.45 12.10
CA LYS A 90 -14.19 -5.77 11.84
C LYS A 90 -13.91 -6.23 10.41
N LYS A 91 -13.31 -5.37 9.59
CA LYS A 91 -12.97 -5.74 8.23
C LYS A 91 -11.82 -6.73 8.22
N GLN A 92 -11.83 -7.59 7.21
CA GLN A 92 -10.79 -8.61 7.05
C GLN A 92 -9.57 -8.00 6.36
N PRO A 93 -8.36 -8.13 6.95
CA PRO A 93 -7.15 -7.61 6.31
C PRO A 93 -6.75 -8.46 5.11
N ASP A 94 -6.22 -7.80 4.08
CA ASP A 94 -5.72 -8.43 2.88
C ASP A 94 -4.51 -7.65 2.38
N LEU A 95 -3.63 -8.32 1.65
CA LEU A 95 -2.44 -7.71 1.05
C LEU A 95 -2.56 -7.75 -0.47
N MET A 96 -2.16 -6.63 -1.07
CA MET A 96 -2.21 -6.54 -2.53
C MET A 96 -0.88 -6.08 -3.11
#